data_3d0c4a644ab5faa1540cccb149af1df8
#
_entry.id   3d0c4a644ab5faa1540cccb149af1df8
#
_cell.length_a   1.000
_cell.length_b   1.000
_cell.length_c   1.000
_cell.angle_alpha   90.00
_cell.angle_beta   90.00
_cell.angle_gamma   90.00
#
_symmetry.space_group_name_H-M   'P 1'
#
loop_
_entity.id
_entity.type
_entity.pdbx_description
1 polymer ?
#
loop_
_entity_poly.entity_id
_entity_poly.type
_entity_poly.pdbx_seq_one_letter_code
_entity_poly.pdbx_strand_id
1 'polypeptide(L)'
;GLSTARQFLYLCSTHEFINNKVKYPIKTERLIIRLAEPEDAESIFSYRSDFAENKYQGWFPDSVEEVRDYISNMPATMDIANICFQFTIILADENRLIGDMGISFTNHNNMQAELGCTLHKDYQKKGYATEALKAIVDYLFGTLDKHRIIASVDPRNTASIQLIERLGFRKEAHFKESYYLRGDWVDDIIYAQLKTEWGNNDKYSKEEIMIDPRIIALQFNECISRADINALSHPDTKENRNKFGI
;
A
#
# COMPACT_ATOMS: atom_id res chain seq x y z
N GLY A 1 30.30 -7.86 -32.76
CA GLY A 1 30.64 -7.73 -31.37
C GLY A 1 30.93 -6.30 -30.93
N LEU A 2 30.16 -5.25 -31.37
CA LEU A 2 30.34 -3.86 -30.93
C LEU A 2 28.98 -3.14 -30.72
N SER A 3 27.87 -3.88 -30.79
CA SER A 3 26.51 -3.30 -30.69
C SER A 3 25.95 -3.27 -29.25
N THR A 4 26.38 -4.17 -28.38
CA THR A 4 25.83 -4.35 -27.02
C THR A 4 26.45 -3.38 -26.00
N ALA A 5 27.68 -2.98 -26.16
CA ALA A 5 28.34 -2.03 -25.25
C ALA A 5 27.87 -0.57 -25.44
N ARG A 6 27.41 -0.19 -26.63
CA ARG A 6 26.89 1.16 -26.91
C ARG A 6 25.48 1.36 -26.37
N GLN A 7 24.66 0.31 -26.29
CA GLN A 7 23.36 0.38 -25.67
C GLN A 7 23.43 0.48 -24.13
N PHE A 8 24.48 -0.11 -23.53
CA PHE A 8 24.72 -0.01 -22.09
C PHE A 8 25.24 1.38 -21.67
N LEU A 9 26.01 2.06 -22.53
CA LEU A 9 26.56 3.38 -22.24
C LEU A 9 25.54 4.52 -22.42
N TYR A 10 24.45 4.32 -23.18
CA TYR A 10 23.38 5.29 -23.30
C TYR A 10 22.46 5.30 -22.07
N LEU A 11 22.47 4.24 -21.27
CA LEU A 11 21.70 4.14 -20.02
C LEU A 11 22.46 4.67 -18.81
N CYS A 12 23.77 4.92 -18.93
CA CYS A 12 24.61 5.41 -17.81
C CYS A 12 24.81 6.93 -17.78
N SER A 13 24.34 7.69 -18.79
CA SER A 13 24.57 9.14 -18.84
C SER A 13 23.43 10.01 -18.27
N THR A 14 22.48 9.39 -17.56
CA THR A 14 21.40 10.12 -16.86
C THR A 14 21.58 10.17 -15.34
N HIS A 15 22.82 10.13 -14.86
CA HIS A 15 23.15 9.99 -13.44
C HIS A 15 23.04 11.28 -12.58
N GLU A 16 22.47 12.38 -13.11
CA GLU A 16 22.43 13.65 -12.36
C GLU A 16 21.06 14.04 -11.76
N PHE A 17 20.05 13.16 -11.78
CA PHE A 17 18.70 13.53 -11.29
C PHE A 17 18.18 12.75 -10.08
N ILE A 18 19.04 12.09 -9.30
CA ILE A 18 18.60 11.25 -8.18
C ILE A 18 18.97 11.90 -6.85
N ASN A 19 18.26 12.94 -6.45
CA ASN A 19 18.22 13.35 -5.04
C ASN A 19 17.00 14.19 -4.66
N ASN A 20 15.82 13.87 -5.19
CA ASN A 20 14.57 14.38 -4.63
C ASN A 20 13.75 13.19 -4.15
N LYS A 21 13.67 13.03 -2.81
CA LYS A 21 12.60 12.26 -2.17
C LYS A 21 11.29 12.85 -2.66
N VAL A 22 10.73 12.27 -3.70
CA VAL A 22 9.46 12.76 -4.24
C VAL A 22 8.37 12.34 -3.27
N LYS A 23 7.99 13.27 -2.41
CA LYS A 23 6.79 13.16 -1.60
C LYS A 23 5.61 13.23 -2.55
N TYR A 24 4.82 12.18 -2.64
CA TYR A 24 3.63 12.09 -3.48
C TYR A 24 2.38 12.41 -2.68
N PRO A 25 1.89 13.64 -2.57
CA PRO A 25 0.54 13.77 -2.10
C PRO A 25 -0.42 13.49 -3.26
N ILE A 26 -1.16 12.39 -3.19
CA ILE A 26 -2.41 12.29 -3.91
C ILE A 26 -3.39 13.18 -3.15
N LYS A 27 -3.96 14.16 -3.83
CA LYS A 27 -4.94 15.09 -3.23
C LYS A 27 -6.33 14.75 -3.74
N THR A 28 -7.28 14.72 -2.81
CA THR A 28 -8.70 14.63 -3.10
C THR A 28 -9.40 15.90 -2.61
N GLU A 29 -10.72 15.94 -2.61
CA GLU A 29 -11.48 17.07 -2.09
C GLU A 29 -11.16 17.36 -0.61
N ARG A 30 -11.01 16.30 0.22
CA ARG A 30 -10.85 16.45 1.68
C ARG A 30 -9.55 15.88 2.21
N LEU A 31 -8.79 15.10 1.41
CA LEU A 31 -7.69 14.31 1.89
C LEU A 31 -6.38 14.60 1.15
N ILE A 32 -5.29 14.43 1.89
CA ILE A 32 -3.93 14.32 1.36
C ILE A 32 -3.45 12.91 1.70
N ILE A 33 -3.03 12.15 0.68
CA ILE A 33 -2.52 10.79 0.83
C ILE A 33 -1.05 10.80 0.39
N ARG A 34 -0.15 10.42 1.28
CA ARG A 34 1.29 10.37 1.01
C ARG A 34 1.94 9.14 1.65
N LEU A 35 3.14 8.81 1.24
CA LEU A 35 3.94 7.82 1.96
C LEU A 35 4.09 8.25 3.44
N ALA A 36 4.03 7.27 4.34
CA ALA A 36 4.28 7.50 5.75
C ALA A 36 5.72 7.95 5.96
N GLU A 37 5.92 8.85 6.92
CA GLU A 37 7.21 9.34 7.38
C GLU A 37 7.45 8.89 8.82
N PRO A 38 8.69 8.76 9.30
CA PRO A 38 8.97 8.34 10.67
C PRO A 38 8.30 9.21 11.75
N GLU A 39 8.03 10.47 11.43
CA GLU A 39 7.33 11.44 12.28
C GLU A 39 5.85 11.11 12.46
N ASP A 40 5.26 10.30 11.57
CA ASP A 40 3.85 9.87 11.67
C ASP A 40 3.65 8.74 12.71
N ALA A 41 4.75 8.15 13.20
CA ALA A 41 4.71 6.92 14.02
C ALA A 41 3.81 7.03 15.25
N GLU A 42 3.87 8.14 15.99
CA GLU A 42 3.02 8.35 17.17
C GLU A 42 1.54 8.38 16.80
N SER A 43 1.20 9.10 15.72
CA SER A 43 -0.18 9.20 15.25
C SER A 43 -0.71 7.84 14.80
N ILE A 44 0.07 7.07 14.03
CA ILE A 44 -0.30 5.73 13.57
C ILE A 44 -0.47 4.78 14.76
N PHE A 45 0.49 4.76 15.69
CA PHE A 45 0.43 3.92 16.87
C PHE A 45 -0.81 4.21 17.73
N SER A 46 -1.20 5.48 17.86
CA SER A 46 -2.32 5.90 18.72
C SER A 46 -3.64 5.19 18.43
N TYR A 47 -3.92 4.83 17.16
CA TYR A 47 -5.15 4.13 16.80
C TYR A 47 -4.91 2.67 16.42
N ARG A 48 -3.70 2.29 15.96
CA ARG A 48 -3.41 0.91 15.65
C ARG A 48 -3.21 0.04 16.88
N SER A 49 -2.78 0.61 17.99
CA SER A 49 -2.65 -0.10 19.27
C SER A 49 -4.00 -0.40 19.97
N ASP A 50 -5.12 0.17 19.50
CA ASP A 50 -6.45 -0.16 20.04
C ASP A 50 -6.92 -1.52 19.49
N PHE A 51 -6.80 -2.55 20.33
CA PHE A 51 -7.15 -3.92 19.98
C PHE A 51 -8.61 -4.09 19.55
N ALA A 52 -9.54 -3.43 20.22
CA ALA A 52 -10.97 -3.58 19.95
C ALA A 52 -11.34 -3.05 18.57
N GLU A 53 -10.76 -1.92 18.18
CA GLU A 53 -10.98 -1.28 16.88
C GLU A 53 -10.26 -2.02 15.74
N ASN A 54 -9.11 -2.64 16.03
CA ASN A 54 -8.25 -3.29 15.02
C ASN A 54 -8.30 -4.82 15.04
N LYS A 55 -9.34 -5.41 15.60
CA LYS A 55 -9.45 -6.87 15.78
C LYS A 55 -9.35 -7.70 14.49
N TYR A 56 -9.56 -7.10 13.32
CA TYR A 56 -9.48 -7.74 12.01
C TYR A 56 -8.23 -7.35 11.23
N GLN A 57 -7.32 -6.56 11.82
CA GLN A 57 -6.12 -6.09 11.16
C GLN A 57 -4.95 -7.04 11.42
N GLY A 58 -4.16 -7.32 10.39
CA GLY A 58 -2.96 -8.16 10.51
C GLY A 58 -1.78 -7.45 11.16
N TRP A 59 -1.69 -6.12 10.99
CA TRP A 59 -0.62 -5.33 11.60
C TRP A 59 -1.10 -4.62 12.86
N PHE A 60 -0.47 -4.96 13.98
CA PHE A 60 -0.77 -4.45 15.31
C PHE A 60 0.56 -4.19 16.04
N PRO A 61 1.11 -2.97 15.94
CA PRO A 61 2.41 -2.66 16.53
C PRO A 61 2.36 -2.63 18.06
N ASP A 62 3.45 -3.06 18.69
CA ASP A 62 3.60 -3.09 20.15
C ASP A 62 4.12 -1.75 20.72
N SER A 63 4.74 -0.91 19.86
CA SER A 63 5.31 0.38 20.28
C SER A 63 5.37 1.40 19.14
N VAL A 64 5.56 2.67 19.51
CA VAL A 64 5.83 3.75 18.52
C VAL A 64 7.13 3.51 17.78
N GLU A 65 8.14 2.98 18.48
CA GLU A 65 9.43 2.65 17.89
C GLU A 65 9.31 1.59 16.80
N GLU A 66 8.48 0.56 17.01
CA GLU A 66 8.22 -0.45 15.97
C GLU A 66 7.60 0.17 14.72
N VAL A 67 6.64 1.08 14.88
CA VAL A 67 6.05 1.81 13.73
C VAL A 67 7.10 2.67 13.04
N ARG A 68 7.93 3.38 13.82
CA ARG A 68 8.99 4.25 13.28
C ARG A 68 10.04 3.45 12.52
N ASP A 69 10.46 2.32 13.07
CA ASP A 69 11.43 1.43 12.44
C ASP A 69 10.87 0.82 11.15
N TYR A 70 9.62 0.37 11.18
CA TYR A 70 8.95 -0.14 9.97
C TYR A 70 8.93 0.91 8.86
N ILE A 71 8.52 2.14 9.17
CA ILE A 71 8.47 3.23 8.19
C ILE A 71 9.87 3.62 7.70
N SER A 72 10.86 3.69 8.60
CA SER A 72 12.24 4.06 8.27
C SER A 72 12.93 3.05 7.35
N ASN A 73 12.51 1.78 7.42
CA ASN A 73 13.04 0.70 6.60
C ASN A 73 12.32 0.55 5.25
N MET A 74 11.23 1.31 5.02
CA MET A 74 10.58 1.30 3.70
C MET A 74 11.50 1.93 2.65
N PRO A 75 11.54 1.36 1.43
CA PRO A 75 12.24 1.99 0.32
C PRO A 75 11.69 3.40 0.06
N ALA A 76 12.58 4.32 -0.34
CA ALA A 76 12.19 5.69 -0.67
C ALA A 76 11.32 5.78 -1.93
N THR A 77 11.24 4.70 -2.69
CA THR A 77 10.57 4.60 -3.98
C THR A 77 9.55 3.48 -3.93
N MET A 78 8.32 3.75 -4.36
CA MET A 78 7.28 2.73 -4.40
C MET A 78 7.29 1.95 -5.73
N ASP A 79 6.35 1.01 -5.84
CA ASP A 79 6.17 0.15 -7.01
C ASP A 79 7.27 -0.90 -7.19
N ILE A 80 7.75 -1.43 -6.08
CA ILE A 80 8.73 -2.50 -6.03
C ILE A 80 8.03 -3.82 -5.70
N ALA A 81 8.25 -4.83 -6.54
CA ALA A 81 7.66 -6.16 -6.36
C ALA A 81 8.03 -6.76 -4.99
N ASN A 82 7.05 -7.39 -4.34
CA ASN A 82 7.15 -8.02 -3.03
C ASN A 82 7.47 -7.06 -1.86
N ILE A 83 7.22 -5.77 -2.05
CA ILE A 83 7.35 -4.76 -0.99
C ILE A 83 5.97 -4.20 -0.62
N CYS A 84 5.77 -4.01 0.67
CA CYS A 84 4.61 -3.31 1.22
C CYS A 84 4.99 -1.87 1.56
N PHE A 85 4.19 -0.93 1.10
CA PHE A 85 4.35 0.50 1.37
C PHE A 85 3.21 0.98 2.26
N GLN A 86 3.54 1.80 3.24
CA GLN A 86 2.57 2.43 4.12
C GLN A 86 2.32 3.87 3.69
N PHE A 87 1.04 4.20 3.50
CA PHE A 87 0.57 5.54 3.20
C PHE A 87 -0.21 6.09 4.39
N THR A 88 -0.17 7.39 4.57
CA THR A 88 -0.99 8.11 5.52
C THR A 88 -2.17 8.77 4.83
N ILE A 89 -3.30 8.86 5.55
CA ILE A 89 -4.51 9.59 5.17
C ILE A 89 -4.61 10.80 6.08
N ILE A 90 -4.54 11.98 5.50
CA ILE A 90 -4.48 13.26 6.23
C ILE A 90 -5.67 14.11 5.81
N LEU A 91 -6.40 14.70 6.77
CA LEU A 91 -7.39 15.74 6.48
C LEU A 91 -6.67 17.00 5.99
N ALA A 92 -7.06 17.49 4.82
CA ALA A 92 -6.37 18.59 4.15
C ALA A 92 -6.51 19.93 4.88
N ASP A 93 -7.68 20.19 5.47
CA ASP A 93 -8.00 21.42 6.18
C ASP A 93 -7.37 21.51 7.58
N GLU A 94 -7.26 20.37 8.28
CA GLU A 94 -6.70 20.30 9.62
C GLU A 94 -5.23 19.89 9.66
N ASN A 95 -4.67 19.44 8.53
CA ASN A 95 -3.37 18.76 8.43
C ASN A 95 -3.23 17.64 9.49
N ARG A 96 -4.31 16.90 9.73
CA ARG A 96 -4.41 15.86 10.74
C ARG A 96 -4.39 14.47 10.13
N LEU A 97 -3.49 13.62 10.57
CA LEU A 97 -3.46 12.22 10.22
C LEU A 97 -4.66 11.50 10.85
N ILE A 98 -5.50 10.88 10.01
CA ILE A 98 -6.76 10.22 10.41
C ILE A 98 -6.77 8.72 10.13
N GLY A 99 -5.74 8.20 9.47
CA GLY A 99 -5.63 6.79 9.12
C GLY A 99 -4.44 6.50 8.24
N ASP A 100 -4.35 5.26 7.82
CA ASP A 100 -3.28 4.77 6.96
C ASP A 100 -3.75 3.66 6.01
N MET A 101 -2.95 3.40 4.98
CA MET A 101 -3.16 2.33 4.00
C MET A 101 -1.87 1.59 3.73
N GLY A 102 -1.95 0.24 3.76
CA GLY A 102 -0.90 -0.62 3.25
C GLY A 102 -1.15 -0.95 1.78
N ILE A 103 -0.11 -0.87 0.95
CA ILE A 103 -0.14 -1.29 -0.44
C ILE A 103 1.03 -2.22 -0.68
N SER A 104 0.73 -3.51 -0.91
CA SER A 104 1.71 -4.53 -1.22
C SER A 104 1.72 -4.79 -2.72
N PHE A 105 2.88 -4.64 -3.35
CA PHE A 105 3.05 -5.01 -4.75
C PHE A 105 3.42 -6.48 -4.85
N THR A 106 2.60 -7.26 -5.54
CA THR A 106 2.73 -8.71 -5.57
C THR A 106 3.09 -9.20 -6.96
N ASN A 107 3.71 -10.40 -7.02
CA ASN A 107 4.14 -11.09 -8.23
C ASN A 107 5.40 -10.56 -8.94
N HIS A 108 6.07 -11.48 -9.63
CA HIS A 108 7.33 -11.23 -10.32
C HIS A 108 7.25 -10.18 -11.43
N ASN A 109 6.08 -9.99 -12.02
CA ASN A 109 5.88 -8.98 -13.07
C ASN A 109 5.40 -7.62 -12.54
N ASN A 110 5.23 -7.49 -11.21
CA ASN A 110 4.79 -6.28 -10.53
C ASN A 110 3.48 -5.66 -11.07
N MET A 111 2.58 -6.51 -11.62
CA MET A 111 1.32 -6.06 -12.22
C MET A 111 0.12 -6.17 -11.29
N GLN A 112 0.34 -6.62 -10.05
CA GLN A 112 -0.72 -6.75 -9.06
C GLN A 112 -0.37 -6.00 -7.79
N ALA A 113 -1.39 -5.48 -7.12
CA ALA A 113 -1.28 -4.86 -5.82
C ALA A 113 -2.37 -5.39 -4.89
N GLU A 114 -2.02 -5.54 -3.61
CA GLU A 114 -2.97 -5.77 -2.53
C GLU A 114 -3.06 -4.50 -1.69
N LEU A 115 -4.28 -4.14 -1.28
CA LEU A 115 -4.49 -2.95 -0.47
C LEU A 115 -5.30 -3.24 0.80
N GLY A 116 -4.95 -2.52 1.86
CA GLY A 116 -5.69 -2.48 3.12
C GLY A 116 -5.75 -1.06 3.66
N CYS A 117 -6.77 -0.77 4.47
CA CYS A 117 -6.98 0.57 5.04
C CYS A 117 -7.43 0.48 6.50
N THR A 118 -6.90 1.37 7.32
CA THR A 118 -7.33 1.57 8.70
C THR A 118 -7.59 3.05 8.94
N LEU A 119 -8.75 3.39 9.51
CA LEU A 119 -9.06 4.74 9.97
C LEU A 119 -9.19 4.77 11.49
N HIS A 120 -8.69 5.83 12.09
CA HIS A 120 -8.98 6.17 13.48
C HIS A 120 -10.50 6.23 13.68
N LYS A 121 -11.02 5.67 14.77
CA LYS A 121 -12.46 5.47 15.05
C LYS A 121 -13.30 6.73 14.87
N ASP A 122 -12.79 7.88 15.30
CA ASP A 122 -13.52 9.14 15.25
C ASP A 122 -13.75 9.68 13.82
N TYR A 123 -13.04 9.09 12.84
CA TYR A 123 -13.13 9.46 11.42
C TYR A 123 -13.81 8.41 10.56
N GLN A 124 -14.25 7.30 11.16
CA GLN A 124 -15.02 6.27 10.47
C GLN A 124 -16.44 6.76 10.12
N LYS A 125 -17.08 6.09 9.16
CA LYS A 125 -18.48 6.36 8.71
C LYS A 125 -18.73 7.77 8.14
N LYS A 126 -17.66 8.53 7.82
CA LYS A 126 -17.74 9.88 7.23
C LYS A 126 -17.37 9.90 5.73
N GLY A 127 -17.17 8.72 5.13
CA GLY A 127 -16.81 8.58 3.71
C GLY A 127 -15.31 8.66 3.40
N TYR A 128 -14.46 8.99 4.37
CA TYR A 128 -13.02 9.16 4.14
C TYR A 128 -12.31 7.90 3.62
N ALA A 129 -12.66 6.71 4.13
CA ALA A 129 -12.08 5.47 3.61
C ALA A 129 -12.44 5.23 2.14
N THR A 130 -13.69 5.51 1.75
CA THR A 130 -14.13 5.38 0.35
C THR A 130 -13.38 6.35 -0.55
N GLU A 131 -13.24 7.61 -0.13
CA GLU A 131 -12.51 8.64 -0.87
C GLU A 131 -11.03 8.30 -1.03
N ALA A 132 -10.37 7.90 0.07
CA ALA A 132 -8.96 7.53 0.06
C ALA A 132 -8.68 6.30 -0.81
N LEU A 133 -9.46 5.22 -0.64
CA LEU A 133 -9.28 4.00 -1.41
C LEU A 133 -9.59 4.20 -2.88
N LYS A 134 -10.63 5.01 -3.22
CA LYS A 134 -10.92 5.36 -4.61
C LYS A 134 -9.71 6.05 -5.25
N ALA A 135 -9.14 7.04 -4.59
CA ALA A 135 -7.99 7.79 -5.10
C ALA A 135 -6.76 6.89 -5.32
N ILE A 136 -6.50 5.95 -4.41
CA ILE A 136 -5.42 4.98 -4.54
C ILE A 136 -5.69 3.97 -5.67
N VAL A 137 -6.90 3.47 -5.81
CA VAL A 137 -7.29 2.57 -6.92
C VAL A 137 -7.11 3.27 -8.26
N ASP A 138 -7.56 4.52 -8.36
CA ASP A 138 -7.38 5.34 -9.55
C ASP A 138 -5.89 5.58 -9.87
N TYR A 139 -5.05 5.78 -8.86
CA TYR A 139 -3.61 5.90 -9.01
C TYR A 139 -2.95 4.59 -9.47
N LEU A 140 -3.30 3.46 -8.84
CA LEU A 140 -2.74 2.15 -9.17
C LEU A 140 -3.07 1.71 -10.60
N PHE A 141 -4.30 1.90 -11.05
CA PHE A 141 -4.71 1.56 -12.42
C PHE A 141 -4.32 2.61 -13.45
N GLY A 142 -4.48 3.90 -13.10
CA GLY A 142 -4.29 5.00 -14.05
C GLY A 142 -2.83 5.40 -14.25
N THR A 143 -2.05 5.45 -13.15
CA THR A 143 -0.66 5.93 -13.17
C THR A 143 0.34 4.78 -13.18
N LEU A 144 0.19 3.80 -12.28
CA LEU A 144 1.12 2.67 -12.17
C LEU A 144 0.79 1.52 -13.11
N ASP A 145 -0.28 1.65 -13.90
CA ASP A 145 -0.70 0.68 -14.92
C ASP A 145 -0.88 -0.76 -14.39
N LYS A 146 -1.32 -0.91 -13.14
CA LYS A 146 -1.53 -2.23 -12.56
C LYS A 146 -2.65 -2.96 -13.31
N HIS A 147 -2.48 -4.26 -13.47
CA HIS A 147 -3.48 -5.13 -14.13
C HIS A 147 -4.63 -5.50 -13.17
N ARG A 148 -4.29 -5.70 -11.88
CA ARG A 148 -5.21 -6.24 -10.88
C ARG A 148 -4.92 -5.66 -9.50
N ILE A 149 -5.98 -5.36 -8.77
CA ILE A 149 -5.92 -4.98 -7.36
C ILE A 149 -6.75 -5.97 -6.56
N ILE A 150 -6.21 -6.41 -5.41
CA ILE A 150 -6.89 -7.32 -4.48
C ILE A 150 -7.04 -6.68 -3.10
N ALA A 151 -8.00 -7.20 -2.34
CA ALA A 151 -8.15 -6.93 -0.91
C ALA A 151 -8.52 -8.24 -0.20
N SER A 152 -7.76 -8.57 0.83
CA SER A 152 -8.03 -9.67 1.75
C SER A 152 -8.87 -9.13 2.91
N VAL A 153 -9.97 -9.79 3.24
CA VAL A 153 -10.94 -9.31 4.22
C VAL A 153 -11.45 -10.46 5.09
N ASP A 154 -11.36 -10.30 6.41
CA ASP A 154 -12.03 -11.19 7.36
C ASP A 154 -13.56 -11.16 7.13
N PRO A 155 -14.24 -12.32 6.93
CA PRO A 155 -15.69 -12.36 6.66
C PRO A 155 -16.56 -11.75 7.75
N ARG A 156 -16.04 -11.60 8.96
CA ARG A 156 -16.72 -10.94 10.08
C ARG A 156 -16.65 -9.42 10.00
N ASN A 157 -15.76 -8.86 9.17
CA ASN A 157 -15.60 -7.42 8.97
C ASN A 157 -16.57 -6.89 7.89
N THR A 158 -17.85 -6.84 8.25
CA THR A 158 -18.91 -6.39 7.32
C THR A 158 -18.70 -4.96 6.81
N ALA A 159 -18.08 -4.10 7.61
CA ALA A 159 -17.81 -2.71 7.21
C ALA A 159 -16.78 -2.65 6.05
N SER A 160 -15.70 -3.43 6.13
CA SER A 160 -14.71 -3.53 5.06
C SER A 160 -15.29 -4.21 3.82
N ILE A 161 -16.11 -5.25 3.98
CA ILE A 161 -16.80 -5.90 2.86
C ILE A 161 -17.65 -4.87 2.10
N GLN A 162 -18.52 -4.15 2.79
CA GLN A 162 -19.38 -3.13 2.17
C GLN A 162 -18.57 -2.01 1.50
N LEU A 163 -17.44 -1.64 2.08
CA LEU A 163 -16.55 -0.62 1.53
C LEU A 163 -15.95 -1.08 0.20
N ILE A 164 -15.38 -2.29 0.17
CA ILE A 164 -14.71 -2.86 -1.01
C ILE A 164 -15.72 -3.14 -2.15
N GLU A 165 -16.91 -3.68 -1.82
CA GLU A 165 -17.97 -3.91 -2.80
C GLU A 165 -18.47 -2.58 -3.41
N ARG A 166 -18.60 -1.52 -2.60
CA ARG A 166 -18.97 -0.18 -3.10
C ARG A 166 -17.94 0.39 -4.07
N LEU A 167 -16.66 0.04 -3.92
CA LEU A 167 -15.60 0.43 -4.83
C LEU A 167 -15.55 -0.41 -6.12
N GLY A 168 -16.46 -1.37 -6.27
CA GLY A 168 -16.58 -2.19 -7.49
C GLY A 168 -15.72 -3.45 -7.48
N PHE A 169 -15.13 -3.81 -6.34
CA PHE A 169 -14.45 -5.09 -6.20
C PHE A 169 -15.46 -6.22 -6.11
N ARG A 170 -15.18 -7.34 -6.80
CA ARG A 170 -15.98 -8.56 -6.72
C ARG A 170 -15.31 -9.59 -5.83
N LYS A 171 -16.11 -10.36 -5.13
CA LYS A 171 -15.63 -11.51 -4.37
C LYS A 171 -15.18 -12.61 -5.33
N GLU A 172 -13.96 -13.12 -5.14
CA GLU A 172 -13.41 -14.18 -5.97
C GLU A 172 -13.17 -15.49 -5.20
N ALA A 173 -12.84 -15.40 -3.91
CA ALA A 173 -12.57 -16.59 -3.11
C ALA A 173 -13.02 -16.42 -1.67
N HIS A 174 -13.25 -17.55 -1.00
CA HIS A 174 -13.43 -17.64 0.44
C HIS A 174 -12.65 -18.86 0.92
N PHE A 175 -11.56 -18.59 1.59
CA PHE A 175 -10.70 -19.62 2.16
C PHE A 175 -11.09 -19.87 3.60
N LYS A 176 -11.24 -21.14 3.98
CA LYS A 176 -11.59 -21.55 5.33
C LYS A 176 -10.32 -21.74 6.15
N GLU A 177 -10.31 -21.12 7.33
CA GLU A 177 -9.21 -21.25 8.29
C GLU A 177 -7.82 -21.11 7.64
N SER A 178 -7.67 -20.13 6.73
CA SER A 178 -6.48 -19.96 5.89
C SER A 178 -5.52 -18.90 6.40
N TYR A 179 -5.97 -18.06 7.33
CA TYR A 179 -5.16 -16.98 7.88
C TYR A 179 -5.03 -17.13 9.39
N TYR A 180 -3.78 -17.11 9.88
CA TYR A 180 -3.51 -17.19 11.31
C TYR A 180 -3.48 -15.80 11.91
N LEU A 181 -4.52 -15.43 12.65
CA LEU A 181 -4.65 -14.12 13.26
C LEU A 181 -4.69 -14.24 14.79
N ARG A 182 -3.63 -13.79 15.45
CA ARG A 182 -3.55 -13.66 16.93
C ARG A 182 -3.92 -14.92 17.70
N GLY A 183 -3.40 -16.05 17.31
CA GLY A 183 -3.60 -17.31 18.01
C GLY A 183 -4.70 -18.20 17.44
N ASP A 184 -5.53 -17.67 16.51
CA ASP A 184 -6.64 -18.40 15.91
C ASP A 184 -6.51 -18.48 14.39
N TRP A 185 -6.94 -19.60 13.82
CA TRP A 185 -7.15 -19.73 12.39
C TRP A 185 -8.50 -19.10 12.01
N VAL A 186 -8.47 -18.16 11.08
CA VAL A 186 -9.66 -17.45 10.61
C VAL A 186 -9.85 -17.62 9.12
N ASP A 187 -11.08 -17.46 8.68
CA ASP A 187 -11.41 -17.41 7.26
C ASP A 187 -10.87 -16.14 6.62
N ASP A 188 -10.56 -16.23 5.34
CA ASP A 188 -10.18 -15.08 4.52
C ASP A 188 -11.02 -15.02 3.24
N ILE A 189 -11.47 -13.82 2.89
CA ILE A 189 -12.19 -13.56 1.64
C ILE A 189 -11.33 -12.66 0.76
N ILE A 190 -11.08 -13.12 -0.47
CA ILE A 190 -10.39 -12.31 -1.47
C ILE A 190 -11.42 -11.60 -2.36
N TYR A 191 -11.31 -10.29 -2.37
CA TYR A 191 -11.96 -9.41 -3.31
C TYR A 191 -10.95 -8.92 -4.35
N ALA A 192 -11.40 -8.70 -5.58
CA ALA A 192 -10.52 -8.21 -6.63
C ALA A 192 -11.23 -7.30 -7.62
N GLN A 193 -10.45 -6.44 -8.27
CA GLN A 193 -10.85 -5.63 -9.40
C GLN A 193 -9.76 -5.68 -10.48
N LEU A 194 -10.17 -5.79 -11.75
CA LEU A 194 -9.26 -5.71 -12.90
C LEU A 194 -9.25 -4.28 -13.46
N LYS A 195 -8.14 -3.89 -14.08
CA LYS A 195 -8.03 -2.60 -14.78
C LYS A 195 -9.13 -2.40 -15.82
N THR A 196 -9.52 -3.46 -16.53
CA THR A 196 -10.60 -3.44 -17.52
C THR A 196 -11.99 -3.19 -16.93
N GLU A 197 -12.18 -3.49 -15.66
CA GLU A 197 -13.43 -3.25 -14.94
C GLU A 197 -13.49 -1.86 -14.34
N TRP A 198 -12.34 -1.30 -13.95
CA TRP A 198 -12.23 0.03 -13.36
C TRP A 198 -12.75 1.14 -14.29
N GLY A 199 -12.43 1.11 -15.60
CA GLY A 199 -12.86 2.12 -16.56
C GLY A 199 -14.36 2.08 -16.92
N ASN A 200 -15.07 1.01 -16.59
CA ASN A 200 -16.48 0.82 -16.93
C ASN A 200 -17.45 1.30 -15.84
N ASN A 201 -16.95 1.72 -14.69
CA ASN A 201 -17.76 2.23 -13.58
C ASN A 201 -18.01 3.75 -13.69
N ASP A 202 -18.39 4.25 -14.85
CA ASP A 202 -18.66 5.68 -15.17
C ASP A 202 -19.77 6.35 -14.36
N LYS A 203 -20.07 5.89 -13.15
CA LYS A 203 -20.97 6.58 -12.21
C LYS A 203 -20.28 7.67 -11.38
N TYR A 204 -18.95 7.78 -11.44
CA TYR A 204 -18.20 8.80 -10.72
C TYR A 204 -17.34 9.58 -11.72
N SER A 205 -17.69 10.84 -11.94
CA SER A 205 -17.05 11.78 -12.85
C SER A 205 -15.51 11.74 -12.74
N LYS A 206 -14.87 11.78 -13.90
CA LYS A 206 -13.44 12.08 -14.05
C LYS A 206 -13.17 13.52 -13.59
N GLU A 207 -13.10 13.75 -12.29
CA GLU A 207 -12.45 14.93 -11.77
C GLU A 207 -10.95 14.65 -11.78
N GLU A 208 -10.20 15.54 -12.40
CA GLU A 208 -8.77 15.43 -12.66
C GLU A 208 -7.99 15.17 -11.37
N ILE A 209 -7.50 13.94 -11.22
CA ILE A 209 -6.44 13.66 -10.26
C ILE A 209 -5.18 14.35 -10.81
N MET A 210 -4.86 15.50 -10.25
CA MET A 210 -3.63 16.22 -10.59
C MET A 210 -2.42 15.44 -10.05
N ILE A 211 -1.95 14.50 -10.81
CA ILE A 211 -0.70 13.78 -10.55
C ILE A 211 0.40 14.44 -11.38
N ASP A 212 1.48 14.86 -10.72
CA ASP A 212 2.63 15.46 -11.41
C ASP A 212 3.34 14.39 -12.27
N PRO A 213 3.34 14.54 -13.62
CA PRO A 213 3.92 13.54 -14.53
C PRO A 213 5.44 13.33 -14.37
N ARG A 214 6.14 14.21 -13.66
CA ARG A 214 7.60 14.13 -13.44
C ARG A 214 7.99 13.00 -12.49
N ILE A 215 7.00 12.37 -11.91
CA ILE A 215 7.09 11.36 -10.86
C ILE A 215 7.47 9.95 -11.40
N ILE A 216 7.22 9.70 -12.67
CA ILE A 216 7.31 8.35 -13.26
C ILE A 216 8.75 7.92 -13.60
N ALA A 217 9.70 8.85 -13.67
CA ALA A 217 10.99 8.60 -14.34
C ALA A 217 12.16 8.12 -13.47
N LEU A 218 12.01 7.94 -12.16
CA LEU A 218 13.19 7.97 -11.29
C LEU A 218 13.51 6.71 -10.47
N GLN A 219 13.26 5.47 -10.93
CA GLN A 219 13.38 4.41 -9.92
C GLN A 219 13.87 3.02 -10.29
N PHE A 220 14.91 2.84 -11.08
CA PHE A 220 15.34 1.47 -11.38
C PHE A 220 16.63 0.99 -10.71
N ASN A 221 17.48 1.82 -10.12
CA ASN A 221 18.84 1.37 -9.81
C ASN A 221 19.28 1.28 -8.35
N GLU A 222 18.60 1.83 -7.36
CA GLU A 222 19.06 1.75 -5.96
C GLU A 222 18.38 0.70 -5.09
N CYS A 223 17.23 0.18 -5.51
CA CYS A 223 16.45 -0.74 -4.69
C CYS A 223 16.90 -2.20 -4.75
N ILE A 224 17.57 -2.62 -5.83
CA ILE A 224 18.04 -4.01 -5.99
C ILE A 224 19.09 -4.36 -4.93
N SER A 225 19.99 -3.44 -4.57
CA SER A 225 21.10 -3.73 -3.68
C SER A 225 20.72 -3.88 -2.19
N ARG A 226 19.64 -3.26 -1.72
CA ARG A 226 19.19 -3.34 -0.31
C ARG A 226 18.16 -4.43 -0.07
N ALA A 227 17.24 -4.64 -0.99
CA ALA A 227 16.27 -5.73 -0.90
C ALA A 227 16.96 -7.10 -1.01
N ASP A 228 17.94 -7.24 -1.91
CA ASP A 228 18.75 -8.45 -2.03
C ASP A 228 19.62 -8.72 -0.80
N ILE A 229 20.16 -7.68 -0.15
CA ILE A 229 20.96 -7.83 1.08
C ILE A 229 20.08 -8.27 2.25
N ASN A 230 18.88 -7.75 2.38
CA ASN A 230 17.95 -8.13 3.46
C ASN A 230 17.34 -9.53 3.23
N ALA A 231 17.06 -9.92 2.00
CA ALA A 231 16.60 -11.27 1.67
C ALA A 231 17.71 -12.33 1.86
N LEU A 232 18.98 -11.95 1.65
CA LEU A 232 20.13 -12.82 1.82
C LEU A 232 20.67 -12.84 3.27
N SER A 233 20.38 -11.82 4.08
CA SER A 233 20.87 -11.72 5.47
C SER A 233 19.96 -12.36 6.51
N HIS A 234 18.78 -12.86 6.15
CA HIS A 234 17.90 -13.58 7.06
C HIS A 234 17.88 -15.07 6.69
N PRO A 235 18.76 -15.89 7.28
CA PRO A 235 18.62 -17.32 7.17
C PRO A 235 17.28 -17.73 7.78
N ASP A 236 16.61 -18.68 7.12
CA ASP A 236 15.35 -19.30 7.48
C ASP A 236 15.45 -19.94 8.89
N THR A 237 15.32 -19.13 9.94
CA THR A 237 15.31 -19.59 11.32
C THR A 237 13.88 -19.73 11.80
N LYS A 238 13.63 -20.77 12.59
CA LYS A 238 12.30 -21.05 13.19
C LYS A 238 11.71 -19.85 13.96
N GLU A 239 12.53 -18.94 14.43
CA GLU A 239 12.12 -17.73 15.13
C GLU A 239 11.42 -16.70 14.19
N ASN A 240 11.85 -16.60 12.93
CA ASN A 240 11.25 -15.69 11.98
C ASN A 240 9.87 -16.15 11.47
N ARG A 241 9.63 -17.47 11.42
CA ARG A 241 8.30 -18.01 11.06
C ARG A 241 7.22 -17.63 12.07
N ASN A 242 7.58 -17.53 13.34
CA ASN A 242 6.63 -17.12 14.39
C ASN A 242 6.34 -15.62 14.43
N LYS A 243 7.20 -14.79 13.83
CA LYS A 243 7.06 -13.33 13.83
C LYS A 243 6.22 -12.81 12.67
N PHE A 244 6.14 -13.57 11.56
CA PHE A 244 5.43 -13.16 10.33
C PHE A 244 4.27 -14.09 9.96
N GLY A 245 3.97 -15.10 10.78
CA GLY A 245 2.79 -15.97 10.59
C GLY A 245 2.86 -16.83 9.32
N ILE A 246 4.07 -17.27 8.89
CA ILE A 246 4.27 -18.23 7.80
C ILE A 246 4.71 -19.57 8.38
#